data_aaa8deae42ab7b94083bed3a0ca361cf
#
_entry.id   aaa8deae42ab7b94083bed3a0ca361cf
#
_cell.length_a   1.000
_cell.length_b   1.000
_cell.length_c   1.000
_cell.angle_alpha   90.00
_cell.angle_beta   90.00
_cell.angle_gamma   90.00
#
_symmetry.space_group_name_H-M   'P 1'
#
loop_
_entity.id
_entity.type
_entity.pdbx_description
1 polymer ?
#
loop_
_entity_poly.entity_id
_entity_poly.type
_entity_poly.pdbx_seq_one_letter_code
_entity_poly.pdbx_strand_id
1 'polypeptide(L)'
;MELTCCNYYGKECFERNLLLSTPTMDLLKKISTSFPDVFILEPRVFGDERGFFLESYNRKVFAELGITHQFVQDNHSRSTRNVLRGLHYQVQHAQAKLVRVIEGEILDVAVDMRRSSAMFGKSEAVALSGENKRMLWIPAGFAHGFRVVSAVAHVVYKTSDYYAPEYERTLLWSDPQLKIDWQLEGEPIVSAKDQRGVKLRDAESFE
;
A
#
# COMPACT_ATOMS: atom_id res chain seq x y z
N MET A 1 -4.37 17.96 54.02
CA MET A 1 -5.83 17.94 54.25
C MET A 1 -6.35 16.87 53.33
N GLU A 2 -6.32 15.64 53.86
CA GLU A 2 -6.68 14.41 53.14
C GLU A 2 -8.21 14.31 53.06
N LEU A 3 -8.73 14.09 51.88
CA LEU A 3 -10.14 13.74 51.66
C LEU A 3 -10.22 12.24 51.39
N THR A 4 -10.49 11.49 52.44
CA THR A 4 -10.86 10.09 52.43
C THR A 4 -12.28 9.95 51.90
N CYS A 5 -12.48 9.41 50.70
CA CYS A 5 -13.79 8.93 50.24
C CYS A 5 -13.88 7.43 50.49
N CYS A 6 -14.55 7.05 51.60
CA CYS A 6 -14.98 5.68 51.84
C CYS A 6 -16.27 5.42 51.08
N ASN A 7 -16.29 4.46 50.16
CA ASN A 7 -17.53 3.98 49.55
C ASN A 7 -17.87 2.59 50.09
N TYR A 8 -19.05 2.50 50.64
CA TYR A 8 -19.75 1.26 50.99
C TYR A 8 -20.01 0.42 49.74
N TYR A 9 -19.30 -0.66 49.59
CA TYR A 9 -19.63 -1.93 48.97
C TYR A 9 -18.31 -2.65 48.72
N GLY A 10 -18.04 -3.71 49.50
CA GLY A 10 -16.84 -4.55 49.38
C GLY A 10 -16.73 -5.19 47.99
N LYS A 11 -15.91 -4.59 47.17
CA LYS A 11 -15.29 -5.22 45.98
C LYS A 11 -13.86 -4.73 45.93
N GLU A 12 -12.96 -5.72 45.80
CA GLU A 12 -11.53 -5.58 45.69
C GLU A 12 -11.13 -4.44 44.76
N CYS A 13 -10.25 -3.57 45.22
CA CYS A 13 -9.53 -2.63 44.38
C CYS A 13 -8.74 -3.40 43.34
N PHE A 14 -9.30 -3.56 42.16
CA PHE A 14 -8.49 -3.86 40.99
C PHE A 14 -7.57 -2.65 40.77
N GLU A 15 -6.29 -2.84 41.04
CA GLU A 15 -5.26 -1.94 40.57
C GLU A 15 -5.49 -1.75 39.07
N ARG A 16 -5.89 -0.53 38.69
CA ARG A 16 -5.80 -0.10 37.31
C ARG A 16 -4.31 -0.08 36.97
N ASN A 17 -3.80 -1.21 36.50
CA ASN A 17 -2.57 -1.21 35.75
C ASN A 17 -2.73 -0.13 34.67
N LEU A 18 -2.00 0.96 34.85
CA LEU A 18 -1.74 1.91 33.77
C LEU A 18 -1.41 1.05 32.53
N LEU A 19 -2.30 1.07 31.57
CA LEU A 19 -1.97 0.66 30.20
C LEU A 19 -0.83 1.58 29.78
N LEU A 20 0.40 1.15 30.06
CA LEU A 20 1.59 1.67 29.42
C LEU A 20 1.27 1.62 27.94
N SER A 21 1.18 2.77 27.31
CA SER A 21 1.03 2.89 25.88
C SER A 21 2.07 1.97 25.24
N THR A 22 1.62 0.85 24.66
CA THR A 22 2.49 0.02 23.83
C THR A 22 3.16 0.95 22.82
N PRO A 23 4.48 0.94 22.70
CA PRO A 23 5.16 1.78 21.73
C PRO A 23 4.50 1.56 20.36
N THR A 24 4.22 2.62 19.64
CA THR A 24 3.55 2.59 18.32
C THR A 24 4.25 1.63 17.34
N MET A 25 5.54 1.41 17.53
CA MET A 25 6.36 0.44 16.77
C MET A 25 5.93 -1.04 16.94
N ASP A 26 5.14 -1.38 17.97
CA ASP A 26 4.65 -2.75 18.18
C ASP A 26 3.41 -3.06 17.32
N LEU A 27 2.73 -2.06 16.77
CA LEU A 27 1.50 -2.23 15.98
C LEU A 27 1.74 -2.31 14.48
N LEU A 28 2.84 -1.71 13.99
CA LEU A 28 3.14 -1.62 12.57
C LEU A 28 4.65 -1.60 12.33
N LYS A 29 5.16 -2.63 11.66
CA LYS A 29 6.57 -2.75 11.31
C LYS A 29 6.83 -2.20 9.92
N LYS A 30 7.80 -1.30 9.79
CA LYS A 30 8.31 -0.80 8.52
C LYS A 30 9.45 -1.70 8.04
N ILE A 31 9.34 -2.19 6.78
CA ILE A 31 10.35 -3.03 6.13
C ILE A 31 10.82 -2.29 4.87
N SER A 32 12.13 -2.06 4.77
CA SER A 32 12.74 -1.38 3.63
C SER A 32 12.66 -2.23 2.36
N THR A 33 12.54 -1.56 1.21
CA THR A 33 12.71 -2.13 -0.12
C THR A 33 14.02 -1.66 -0.73
N SER A 34 14.23 -1.89 -2.04
CA SER A 34 15.38 -1.32 -2.75
C SER A 34 15.30 0.20 -2.92
N PHE A 35 14.10 0.78 -2.74
CA PHE A 35 13.87 2.22 -2.76
C PHE A 35 13.80 2.79 -1.34
N PRO A 36 14.45 3.91 -1.06
CA PRO A 36 14.48 4.47 0.29
C PRO A 36 13.12 5.00 0.77
N ASP A 37 12.22 5.36 -0.15
CA ASP A 37 10.93 5.99 0.11
C ASP A 37 9.72 5.10 -0.23
N VAL A 38 9.93 3.93 -0.85
CA VAL A 38 8.94 2.85 -0.98
C VAL A 38 9.21 1.80 0.09
N PHE A 39 8.22 1.40 0.85
CA PHE A 39 8.44 0.41 1.90
C PHE A 39 7.19 -0.41 2.21
N ILE A 40 7.43 -1.61 2.71
CA ILE A 40 6.40 -2.51 3.16
C ILE A 40 6.03 -2.16 4.61
N LEU A 41 4.74 -2.18 4.89
CA LEU A 41 4.17 -2.07 6.22
C LEU A 41 3.55 -3.42 6.61
N GLU A 42 4.03 -3.99 7.70
CA GLU A 42 3.54 -5.26 8.23
C GLU A 42 2.79 -4.99 9.54
N PRO A 43 1.45 -5.08 9.55
CA PRO A 43 0.65 -4.80 10.73
C PRO A 43 0.72 -5.97 11.71
N ARG A 44 0.61 -5.67 12.99
CA ARG A 44 0.36 -6.68 14.01
C ARG A 44 -1.04 -7.26 13.82
N VAL A 45 -1.12 -8.58 13.74
CA VAL A 45 -2.38 -9.31 13.60
C VAL A 45 -2.72 -9.97 14.95
N PHE A 46 -3.93 -9.75 15.42
CA PHE A 46 -4.48 -10.37 16.62
C PHE A 46 -5.48 -11.43 16.17
N GLY A 47 -5.18 -12.71 16.44
CA GLY A 47 -6.02 -13.85 16.06
C GLY A 47 -6.60 -14.56 17.28
N ASP A 48 -7.85 -15.03 17.16
CA ASP A 48 -8.52 -15.91 18.11
C ASP A 48 -9.48 -16.86 17.36
N GLU A 49 -10.29 -17.63 18.09
CA GLU A 49 -11.27 -18.57 17.52
C GLU A 49 -12.35 -17.93 16.62
N ARG A 50 -12.53 -16.61 16.69
CA ARG A 50 -13.47 -15.82 15.84
C ARG A 50 -12.83 -15.37 14.54
N GLY A 51 -11.51 -15.50 14.36
CA GLY A 51 -10.74 -15.03 13.22
C GLY A 51 -9.62 -14.10 13.63
N PHE A 52 -9.47 -12.96 12.95
CA PHE A 52 -8.41 -12.00 13.24
C PHE A 52 -8.90 -10.56 13.29
N PHE A 53 -8.13 -9.72 13.99
CA PHE A 53 -8.25 -8.28 13.99
C PHE A 53 -6.88 -7.66 13.69
N LEU A 54 -6.85 -6.59 12.91
CA LEU A 54 -5.68 -5.75 12.72
C LEU A 54 -6.10 -4.30 12.50
N GLU A 55 -5.27 -3.36 12.91
CA GLU A 55 -5.42 -1.97 12.54
C GLU A 55 -4.79 -1.75 11.17
N SER A 56 -5.62 -1.50 10.15
CA SER A 56 -5.16 -1.36 8.77
C SER A 56 -4.73 0.06 8.39
N TYR A 57 -5.16 1.05 9.15
CA TYR A 57 -4.76 2.44 9.01
C TYR A 57 -5.04 3.22 10.29
N ASN A 58 -4.04 3.96 10.73
CA ASN A 58 -4.16 4.92 11.82
C ASN A 58 -3.26 6.11 11.50
N ARG A 59 -3.85 7.28 11.27
CA ARG A 59 -3.12 8.48 10.85
C ARG A 59 -1.94 8.82 11.76
N LYS A 60 -2.11 8.64 13.08
CA LYS A 60 -1.07 8.95 14.07
C LYS A 60 0.12 8.00 13.95
N VAL A 61 -0.16 6.69 13.89
CA VAL A 61 0.85 5.63 13.73
C VAL A 61 1.62 5.80 12.41
N PHE A 62 0.90 6.07 11.32
CA PHE A 62 1.50 6.26 10.01
C PHE A 62 2.37 7.53 9.94
N ALA A 63 1.96 8.62 10.61
CA ALA A 63 2.75 9.84 10.68
C ALA A 63 4.10 9.63 11.41
N GLU A 64 4.14 8.78 12.45
CA GLU A 64 5.38 8.41 13.15
C GLU A 64 6.35 7.62 12.26
N LEU A 65 5.84 6.93 11.22
CA LEU A 65 6.64 6.22 10.21
C LEU A 65 7.03 7.11 9.02
N GLY A 66 6.65 8.41 9.04
CA GLY A 66 6.95 9.37 7.99
C GLY A 66 5.86 9.51 6.93
N ILE A 67 4.71 8.83 7.06
CA ILE A 67 3.55 8.96 6.16
C ILE A 67 2.61 10.02 6.75
N THR A 68 2.85 11.28 6.40
CA THR A 68 2.07 12.43 6.89
C THR A 68 0.91 12.83 5.96
N HIS A 69 0.80 12.17 4.82
CA HIS A 69 -0.22 12.43 3.80
C HIS A 69 -1.63 12.22 4.35
N GLN A 70 -2.55 13.08 3.92
CA GLN A 70 -3.97 12.85 4.12
C GLN A 70 -4.48 11.99 2.98
N PHE A 71 -5.11 10.87 3.29
CA PHE A 71 -5.81 10.05 2.29
C PHE A 71 -7.23 10.58 2.09
N VAL A 72 -7.60 10.79 0.85
CA VAL A 72 -8.87 11.43 0.45
C VAL A 72 -9.80 10.53 -0.35
N GLN A 73 -9.28 9.40 -0.87
CA GLN A 73 -10.06 8.47 -1.69
C GLN A 73 -9.63 7.04 -1.40
N ASP A 74 -10.60 6.13 -1.32
CA ASP A 74 -10.41 4.69 -1.24
C ASP A 74 -10.91 4.03 -2.53
N ASN A 75 -10.14 3.06 -3.03
CA ASN A 75 -10.47 2.28 -4.19
C ASN A 75 -10.48 0.80 -3.85
N HIS A 76 -11.39 0.04 -4.47
CA HIS A 76 -11.47 -1.41 -4.32
C HIS A 76 -11.65 -2.05 -5.70
N SER A 77 -10.82 -3.04 -6.02
CA SER A 77 -10.93 -3.85 -7.22
C SER A 77 -10.97 -5.33 -6.89
N ARG A 78 -11.73 -6.08 -7.71
CA ARG A 78 -11.72 -7.54 -7.75
C ARG A 78 -11.25 -7.98 -9.12
N SER A 79 -10.30 -8.91 -9.17
CA SER A 79 -9.72 -9.40 -10.42
C SER A 79 -9.41 -10.88 -10.31
N THR A 80 -9.49 -11.58 -11.45
CA THR A 80 -9.15 -13.00 -11.56
C THR A 80 -7.67 -13.19 -11.87
N ARG A 81 -7.20 -14.45 -11.79
CA ARG A 81 -5.83 -14.84 -12.09
C ARG A 81 -5.34 -14.24 -13.40
N ASN A 82 -4.08 -13.85 -13.42
CA ASN A 82 -3.38 -13.29 -14.56
C ASN A 82 -3.90 -11.94 -15.09
N VAL A 83 -4.89 -11.32 -14.42
CA VAL A 83 -5.23 -9.91 -14.70
C VAL A 83 -4.06 -9.03 -14.28
N LEU A 84 -3.62 -8.16 -15.19
CA LEU A 84 -2.63 -7.13 -14.97
C LEU A 84 -3.28 -5.75 -15.16
N ARG A 85 -3.07 -4.87 -14.19
CA ARG A 85 -3.54 -3.47 -14.22
C ARG A 85 -2.36 -2.54 -14.04
N GLY A 86 -2.29 -1.51 -14.86
CA GLY A 86 -1.25 -0.49 -14.77
C GLY A 86 -0.31 -0.49 -15.97
N LEU A 87 0.77 0.24 -15.88
CA LEU A 87 1.25 1.04 -14.72
C LEU A 87 0.66 2.47 -14.79
N HIS A 88 -0.05 2.90 -13.76
CA HIS A 88 -0.78 4.16 -13.76
C HIS A 88 -0.17 5.19 -12.81
N TYR A 89 -0.14 6.45 -13.24
CA TYR A 89 0.25 7.62 -12.43
C TYR A 89 -0.47 8.87 -12.93
N GLN A 90 -0.48 9.93 -12.14
CA GLN A 90 -1.00 11.25 -12.51
C GLN A 90 0.14 12.26 -12.49
N VAL A 91 0.35 12.96 -13.59
CA VAL A 91 1.43 13.97 -13.74
C VAL A 91 1.15 15.27 -12.99
N GLN A 92 -0.13 15.58 -12.78
CA GLN A 92 -0.61 16.57 -11.82
C GLN A 92 -1.56 15.86 -10.87
N HIS A 93 -1.81 16.44 -9.70
CA HIS A 93 -2.56 15.74 -8.64
C HIS A 93 -1.93 14.36 -8.33
N ALA A 94 -0.60 14.35 -8.25
CA ALA A 94 0.16 13.13 -8.09
C ALA A 94 -0.19 12.41 -6.79
N GLN A 95 -0.59 11.15 -6.92
CA GLN A 95 -1.12 10.36 -5.82
C GLN A 95 -0.03 9.51 -5.15
N ALA A 96 0.17 9.69 -3.85
CA ALA A 96 0.75 8.63 -3.03
C ALA A 96 -0.30 7.56 -2.76
N LYS A 97 0.12 6.31 -2.63
CA LYS A 97 -0.78 5.15 -2.49
C LYS A 97 -0.39 4.28 -1.30
N LEU A 98 -1.40 3.77 -0.61
CA LEU A 98 -1.25 2.71 0.38
C LEU A 98 -2.07 1.51 -0.09
N VAL A 99 -1.39 0.48 -0.56
CA VAL A 99 -1.99 -0.70 -1.21
C VAL A 99 -2.02 -1.88 -0.25
N ARG A 100 -3.13 -2.62 -0.20
CA ARG A 100 -3.26 -3.88 0.53
C ARG A 100 -4.19 -4.85 -0.18
N VAL A 101 -4.00 -6.14 0.08
CA VAL A 101 -4.86 -7.23 -0.40
C VAL A 101 -5.75 -7.71 0.75
N ILE A 102 -7.06 -7.81 0.48
CA ILE A 102 -8.04 -8.34 1.43
C ILE A 102 -8.12 -9.86 1.30
N GLU A 103 -8.15 -10.35 0.06
CA GLU A 103 -8.25 -11.76 -0.31
C GLU A 103 -7.39 -12.03 -1.54
N GLY A 104 -6.76 -13.20 -1.59
CA GLY A 104 -5.89 -13.61 -2.69
C GLY A 104 -4.49 -13.03 -2.59
N GLU A 105 -3.78 -13.00 -3.71
CA GLU A 105 -2.38 -12.60 -3.81
C GLU A 105 -2.13 -11.86 -5.12
N ILE A 106 -1.30 -10.82 -5.05
CA ILE A 106 -0.82 -10.05 -6.19
C ILE A 106 0.70 -9.88 -6.13
N LEU A 107 1.30 -9.69 -7.29
CA LEU A 107 2.60 -9.06 -7.45
C LEU A 107 2.35 -7.57 -7.70
N ASP A 108 2.65 -6.74 -6.71
CA ASP A 108 2.47 -5.28 -6.74
C ASP A 108 3.76 -4.61 -7.21
N VAL A 109 3.68 -3.68 -8.15
CA VAL A 109 4.86 -3.08 -8.80
C VAL A 109 4.77 -1.56 -8.78
N ALA A 110 5.85 -0.93 -8.31
CA ALA A 110 6.07 0.52 -8.36
C ALA A 110 7.29 0.82 -9.25
N VAL A 111 7.19 1.83 -10.11
CA VAL A 111 8.26 2.31 -11.00
C VAL A 111 8.53 3.78 -10.72
N ASP A 112 9.78 4.15 -10.45
CA ASP A 112 10.17 5.54 -10.22
C ASP A 112 10.10 6.36 -11.51
N MET A 113 9.25 7.39 -11.51
CA MET A 113 9.04 8.30 -12.64
C MET A 113 9.66 9.69 -12.42
N ARG A 114 10.48 9.87 -11.39
CA ARG A 114 11.14 11.13 -11.04
C ARG A 114 12.52 11.22 -11.72
N ARG A 115 12.69 12.14 -12.67
CA ARG A 115 13.92 12.30 -13.46
C ARG A 115 15.14 12.64 -12.60
N SER A 116 14.95 13.42 -11.54
CA SER A 116 16.02 13.77 -10.60
C SER A 116 16.47 12.59 -9.70
N SER A 117 15.72 11.48 -9.69
CA SER A 117 16.05 10.30 -8.90
C SER A 117 17.14 9.45 -9.56
N ALA A 118 18.12 8.99 -8.79
CA ALA A 118 19.09 7.97 -9.23
C ALA A 118 18.43 6.63 -9.58
N MET A 119 17.17 6.44 -9.18
CA MET A 119 16.38 5.23 -9.42
C MET A 119 15.37 5.41 -10.56
N PHE A 120 15.42 6.51 -11.31
CA PHE A 120 14.50 6.75 -12.43
C PHE A 120 14.40 5.54 -13.38
N GLY A 121 13.17 5.10 -13.65
CA GLY A 121 12.88 3.93 -14.50
C GLY A 121 13.19 2.57 -13.87
N LYS A 122 13.68 2.52 -12.62
CA LYS A 122 13.79 1.26 -11.88
C LYS A 122 12.44 0.90 -11.25
N SER A 123 12.26 -0.40 -11.03
CA SER A 123 11.04 -0.96 -10.46
C SER A 123 11.31 -1.73 -9.16
N GLU A 124 10.33 -1.73 -8.27
CA GLU A 124 10.22 -2.61 -7.10
C GLU A 124 9.00 -3.50 -7.29
N ALA A 125 9.14 -4.78 -7.02
CA ALA A 125 8.05 -5.75 -7.08
C ALA A 125 7.90 -6.46 -5.73
N VAL A 126 6.69 -6.41 -5.16
CA VAL A 126 6.39 -6.92 -3.81
C VAL A 126 5.19 -7.86 -3.86
N ALA A 127 5.30 -9.04 -3.26
CA ALA A 127 4.16 -9.93 -3.06
C ALA A 127 3.29 -9.44 -1.89
N LEU A 128 2.04 -9.09 -2.20
CA LEU A 128 1.03 -8.73 -1.21
C LEU A 128 -0.11 -9.76 -1.24
N SER A 129 -0.57 -10.18 -0.06
CA SER A 129 -1.67 -11.16 0.01
C SER A 129 -2.58 -10.94 1.21
N GLY A 130 -3.80 -11.50 1.13
CA GLY A 130 -4.70 -11.62 2.26
C GLY A 130 -4.12 -12.44 3.41
N GLU A 131 -3.12 -13.29 3.16
CA GLU A 131 -2.43 -14.11 4.18
C GLU A 131 -1.32 -13.33 4.88
N ASN A 132 -0.42 -12.67 4.12
CA ASN A 132 0.71 -11.94 4.71
C ASN A 132 0.30 -10.60 5.35
N LYS A 133 -0.91 -10.10 5.05
CA LYS A 133 -1.49 -8.85 5.57
C LYS A 133 -0.63 -7.60 5.32
N ARG A 134 0.42 -7.72 4.50
CA ARG A 134 1.33 -6.62 4.19
C ARG A 134 0.64 -5.55 3.38
N MET A 135 1.13 -4.32 3.55
CA MET A 135 0.75 -3.16 2.76
C MET A 135 1.98 -2.59 2.10
N LEU A 136 1.81 -2.02 0.91
CA LEU A 136 2.88 -1.28 0.24
C LEU A 136 2.57 0.21 0.27
N TRP A 137 3.51 0.99 0.81
CA TRP A 137 3.53 2.43 0.68
C TRP A 137 4.30 2.85 -0.56
N ILE A 138 3.65 3.60 -1.44
CA ILE A 138 4.21 4.15 -2.67
C ILE A 138 3.99 5.66 -2.65
N PRO A 139 5.04 6.50 -2.56
CA PRO A 139 4.88 7.95 -2.59
C PRO A 139 4.43 8.47 -3.98
N ALA A 140 4.03 9.73 -4.05
CA ALA A 140 3.81 10.40 -5.34
C ALA A 140 5.10 10.40 -6.17
N GLY A 141 4.97 10.38 -7.49
CA GLY A 141 6.12 10.30 -8.40
C GLY A 141 6.43 8.90 -8.90
N PHE A 142 5.62 7.90 -8.54
CA PHE A 142 5.75 6.53 -9.03
C PHE A 142 4.57 6.14 -9.93
N ALA A 143 4.84 5.37 -10.99
CA ALA A 143 3.84 4.61 -11.69
C ALA A 143 3.58 3.30 -10.94
N HIS A 144 2.31 2.87 -10.84
CA HIS A 144 1.89 1.74 -10.05
C HIS A 144 1.00 0.78 -10.85
N GLY A 145 1.20 -0.49 -10.63
CA GLY A 145 0.37 -1.55 -11.20
C GLY A 145 0.55 -2.86 -10.44
N PHE A 146 -0.26 -3.85 -10.78
CA PHE A 146 -0.14 -5.18 -10.19
C PHE A 146 -0.62 -6.28 -11.13
N ARG A 147 -0.12 -7.49 -10.90
CA ARG A 147 -0.63 -8.72 -11.49
C ARG A 147 -1.24 -9.62 -10.41
N VAL A 148 -2.40 -10.23 -10.71
CA VAL A 148 -3.05 -11.22 -9.82
C VAL A 148 -2.38 -12.58 -9.98
N VAL A 149 -1.89 -13.13 -8.86
CA VAL A 149 -1.21 -14.42 -8.77
C VAL A 149 -2.20 -15.54 -8.41
N SER A 150 -3.08 -15.30 -7.44
CA SER A 150 -4.11 -16.23 -6.98
C SER A 150 -5.27 -16.37 -7.97
N ALA A 151 -6.20 -17.29 -7.73
CA ALA A 151 -7.40 -17.44 -8.57
C ALA A 151 -8.24 -16.16 -8.64
N VAL A 152 -8.35 -15.45 -7.54
CA VAL A 152 -9.04 -14.15 -7.38
C VAL A 152 -8.23 -13.31 -6.40
N ALA A 153 -8.19 -12.00 -6.61
CA ALA A 153 -7.69 -11.06 -5.60
C ALA A 153 -8.64 -9.88 -5.41
N HIS A 154 -8.84 -9.48 -4.15
CA HIS A 154 -9.49 -8.25 -3.76
C HIS A 154 -8.43 -7.27 -3.26
N VAL A 155 -8.21 -6.20 -4.02
CA VAL A 155 -7.21 -5.18 -3.74
C VAL A 155 -7.90 -3.89 -3.35
N VAL A 156 -7.50 -3.32 -2.21
CA VAL A 156 -7.93 -1.99 -1.78
C VAL A 156 -6.72 -1.08 -1.66
N TYR A 157 -6.88 0.19 -2.03
CA TYR A 157 -5.81 1.16 -1.85
C TYR A 157 -6.37 2.56 -1.58
N LYS A 158 -5.65 3.28 -0.72
CA LYS A 158 -5.91 4.68 -0.40
C LYS A 158 -5.03 5.57 -1.27
N THR A 159 -5.54 6.74 -1.65
CA THR A 159 -4.78 7.75 -2.41
C THR A 159 -4.76 9.08 -1.67
N SER A 160 -3.65 9.81 -1.81
CA SER A 160 -3.44 11.11 -1.17
C SER A 160 -4.07 12.28 -1.94
N ASP A 161 -4.52 12.05 -3.17
CA ASP A 161 -5.25 13.03 -3.97
C ASP A 161 -6.36 12.34 -4.75
N TYR A 162 -7.28 13.12 -5.29
CA TYR A 162 -8.41 12.62 -6.06
C TYR A 162 -8.00 12.12 -7.45
N TYR A 163 -8.80 11.22 -8.00
CA TYR A 163 -8.63 10.80 -9.38
C TYR A 163 -8.95 11.95 -10.33
N ALA A 164 -7.97 12.27 -11.19
CA ALA A 164 -8.02 13.33 -12.21
C ALA A 164 -7.68 12.71 -13.56
N PRO A 165 -8.68 12.23 -14.32
CA PRO A 165 -8.46 11.46 -15.56
C PRO A 165 -7.68 12.20 -16.63
N GLU A 166 -7.77 13.52 -16.70
CA GLU A 166 -7.02 14.37 -17.65
C GLU A 166 -5.51 14.33 -17.41
N TYR A 167 -5.08 14.09 -16.18
CA TYR A 167 -3.67 13.99 -15.80
C TYR A 167 -3.16 12.55 -15.70
N GLU A 168 -4.04 11.57 -15.89
CA GLU A 168 -3.65 10.17 -15.84
C GLU A 168 -2.77 9.79 -17.03
N ARG A 169 -1.72 9.01 -16.73
CA ARG A 169 -0.82 8.43 -17.72
C ARG A 169 -0.71 6.93 -17.46
N THR A 170 -0.44 6.20 -18.55
CA THR A 170 -0.19 4.75 -18.48
C THR A 170 1.18 4.47 -19.08
N LEU A 171 2.09 3.96 -18.26
CA LEU A 171 3.37 3.43 -18.70
C LEU A 171 3.17 1.99 -19.18
N LEU A 172 3.79 1.62 -20.29
CA LEU A 172 3.62 0.29 -20.88
C LEU A 172 4.20 -0.78 -19.95
N TRP A 173 3.34 -1.65 -19.45
CA TRP A 173 3.69 -2.72 -18.51
C TRP A 173 4.76 -3.68 -19.04
N SER A 174 4.81 -3.89 -20.36
CA SER A 174 5.73 -4.79 -21.06
C SER A 174 6.96 -4.07 -21.65
N ASP A 175 7.24 -2.82 -21.25
CA ASP A 175 8.43 -2.12 -21.74
C ASP A 175 9.71 -2.84 -21.27
N PRO A 176 10.56 -3.37 -22.18
CA PRO A 176 11.77 -4.09 -21.81
C PRO A 176 12.78 -3.23 -21.05
N GLN A 177 12.71 -1.90 -21.14
CA GLN A 177 13.57 -0.99 -20.40
C GLN A 177 13.31 -1.06 -18.88
N LEU A 178 12.07 -1.35 -18.45
CA LEU A 178 11.69 -1.46 -17.05
C LEU A 178 12.20 -2.74 -16.39
N LYS A 179 12.47 -3.80 -17.18
CA LYS A 179 12.96 -5.11 -16.70
C LYS A 179 12.09 -5.71 -15.58
N ILE A 180 10.78 -5.49 -15.62
CA ILE A 180 9.85 -6.02 -14.61
C ILE A 180 9.65 -7.53 -14.90
N ASP A 181 9.99 -8.36 -13.92
CA ASP A 181 9.58 -9.75 -13.92
C ASP A 181 8.16 -9.87 -13.33
N TRP A 182 7.18 -9.89 -14.22
CA TRP A 182 5.78 -10.06 -13.84
C TRP A 182 5.43 -11.49 -13.43
N GLN A 183 6.36 -12.45 -13.54
CA GLN A 183 6.16 -13.87 -13.24
C GLN A 183 4.95 -14.45 -13.99
N LEU A 184 4.81 -14.12 -15.28
CA LEU A 184 3.62 -14.44 -16.07
C LEU A 184 3.49 -15.95 -16.33
N GLU A 185 2.28 -16.45 -16.15
CA GLU A 185 1.86 -17.80 -16.53
C GLU A 185 1.00 -17.71 -17.81
N GLY A 186 1.63 -17.47 -18.96
CA GLY A 186 0.96 -17.22 -20.24
C GLY A 186 0.58 -15.75 -20.46
N GLU A 187 -0.34 -15.49 -21.40
CA GLU A 187 -0.77 -14.14 -21.76
C GLU A 187 -1.57 -13.48 -20.63
N PRO A 188 -1.18 -12.27 -20.17
CA PRO A 188 -1.96 -11.56 -19.15
C PRO A 188 -3.26 -10.98 -19.70
N ILE A 189 -4.27 -10.89 -18.84
CA ILE A 189 -5.51 -10.18 -19.14
C ILE A 189 -5.31 -8.70 -18.84
N VAL A 190 -5.19 -7.89 -19.90
CA VAL A 190 -4.87 -6.47 -19.81
C VAL A 190 -5.97 -5.64 -20.49
N SER A 191 -6.34 -4.50 -19.88
CA SER A 191 -7.33 -3.60 -20.48
C SER A 191 -6.80 -2.98 -21.79
N ALA A 192 -7.71 -2.58 -22.70
CA ALA A 192 -7.33 -1.88 -23.94
C ALA A 192 -6.55 -0.57 -23.67
N LYS A 193 -6.80 0.08 -22.53
CA LYS A 193 -6.05 1.26 -22.08
C LYS A 193 -4.62 0.88 -21.72
N ASP A 194 -4.43 -0.15 -20.91
CA ASP A 194 -3.12 -0.55 -20.41
C ASP A 194 -2.24 -1.17 -21.52
N GLN A 195 -2.86 -1.81 -22.52
CA GLN A 195 -2.15 -2.27 -23.71
C GLN A 195 -1.56 -1.13 -24.56
N ARG A 196 -2.16 0.08 -24.51
CA ARG A 196 -1.70 1.27 -25.23
C ARG A 196 -0.81 2.19 -24.39
N GLY A 197 -0.29 1.70 -23.29
CA GLY A 197 0.67 2.43 -22.47
C GLY A 197 1.89 2.88 -23.28
N VAL A 198 2.49 4.01 -22.91
CA VAL A 198 3.68 4.56 -23.56
C VAL A 198 4.95 3.96 -22.95
N LYS A 199 6.02 3.84 -23.75
CA LYS A 199 7.32 3.39 -23.24
C LYS A 199 7.95 4.45 -22.34
N LEU A 200 8.81 4.03 -21.41
CA LEU A 200 9.51 4.91 -20.46
C LEU A 200 10.20 6.10 -21.14
N ARG A 201 10.89 5.85 -22.29
CA ARG A 201 11.60 6.90 -23.04
C ARG A 201 10.69 8.01 -23.54
N ASP A 202 9.42 7.70 -23.81
CA ASP A 202 8.41 8.62 -24.40
C ASP A 202 7.41 9.10 -23.32
N ALA A 203 7.54 8.60 -22.09
CA ALA A 203 6.61 8.87 -21.00
C ALA A 203 6.86 10.25 -20.38
N GLU A 204 5.77 10.96 -20.09
CA GLU A 204 5.79 12.15 -19.25
C GLU A 204 6.22 11.75 -17.83
N SER A 205 7.09 12.53 -17.19
CA SER A 205 7.72 12.17 -15.92
C SER A 205 7.77 13.38 -15.00
N PHE A 206 8.06 13.14 -13.75
CA PHE A 206 8.26 14.20 -12.75
C PHE A 206 9.70 14.72 -12.82
N GLU A 207 9.87 16.01 -12.53
CA GLU A 207 11.18 16.67 -12.44
C GLU A 207 11.97 16.21 -11.18
#